data_9cba1f4e56975e386b1eba4b130638c3
#
_entry.id   9cba1f4e56975e386b1eba4b130638c3
#
_cell.length_a   1.000
_cell.length_b   1.000
_cell.length_c   1.000
_cell.angle_alpha   90.00
_cell.angle_beta   90.00
_cell.angle_gamma   90.00
#
_symmetry.space_group_name_H-M   'P 1'
#
loop_
_entity.id
_entity.type
_entity.pdbx_description
1 polymer ?
#
loop_
_entity_poly.entity_id
_entity_poly.type
_entity_poly.pdbx_seq_one_letter_code
_entity_poly.pdbx_strand_id
1 'polypeptide(L)' 'MIKIIDQNRFGVVNYVVGTEAEVDDLPKGGLVAQGSTACVIATSNVYMYDEEKDTWEAI' A
#
# COMPACT_ATOMS: atom_id res chain seq x y z
N MET A 1 0.57 -5.24 -11.56
CA MET A 1 0.28 -3.83 -11.91
C MET A 1 -0.24 -3.10 -10.69
N ILE A 2 0.32 -1.96 -10.41
CA ILE A 2 -0.08 -1.15 -9.26
C ILE A 2 -1.11 -0.11 -9.73
N LYS A 3 -2.26 -0.07 -9.06
CA LYS A 3 -3.30 0.91 -9.35
C LYS A 3 -3.73 1.62 -8.07
N ILE A 4 -4.10 2.89 -8.20
CA ILE A 4 -4.67 3.66 -7.11
C ILE A 4 -6.19 3.62 -7.28
N ILE A 5 -6.91 3.08 -6.28
CA ILE A 5 -8.38 3.07 -6.31
C ILE A 5 -8.98 4.23 -5.52
N ASP A 6 -8.25 4.77 -4.56
CA ASP A 6 -8.72 5.91 -3.80
C ASP A 6 -7.53 6.66 -3.20
N GLN A 7 -7.68 7.96 -3.07
CA GLN A 7 -6.65 8.82 -2.49
C GLN A 7 -7.32 10.03 -1.87
N ASN A 8 -7.08 10.23 -0.58
CA ASN A 8 -7.65 11.41 0.08
C ASN A 8 -6.62 12.53 0.20
N ARG A 9 -7.08 13.70 0.66
CA ARG A 9 -6.24 14.89 0.77
C ARG A 9 -5.20 14.83 1.89
N PHE A 10 -5.29 13.81 2.75
CA PHE A 10 -4.34 13.62 3.85
C PHE A 10 -3.18 12.71 3.46
N GLY A 11 -3.14 12.27 2.21
CA GLY A 11 -2.06 11.42 1.72
C GLY A 11 -2.29 9.93 1.89
N VAL A 12 -3.44 9.53 2.42
CA VAL A 12 -3.80 8.11 2.51
C VAL A 12 -4.22 7.62 1.14
N VAL A 13 -3.58 6.58 0.65
CA VAL A 13 -3.81 6.05 -0.68
C VAL A 13 -4.17 4.57 -0.58
N ASN A 14 -5.18 4.16 -1.32
CA ASN A 14 -5.57 2.76 -1.41
C ASN A 14 -5.13 2.21 -2.76
N TYR A 15 -4.23 1.23 -2.71
CA TYR A 15 -3.67 0.61 -3.91
C TYR A 15 -4.28 -0.75 -4.17
N VAL A 16 -4.23 -1.17 -5.42
CA VAL A 16 -4.46 -2.55 -5.81
C VAL A 16 -3.24 -3.01 -6.58
N VAL A 17 -2.67 -4.14 -6.18
CA VAL A 17 -1.51 -4.72 -6.87
C VAL A 17 -1.85 -6.12 -7.35
N GLY A 18 -1.19 -6.57 -8.40
CA GLY A 18 -1.45 -7.88 -8.98
C GLY A 18 -0.82 -9.02 -8.19
N THR A 19 0.40 -8.82 -7.70
CA THR A 19 1.17 -9.85 -6.98
C THR A 19 1.82 -9.25 -5.74
N GLU A 20 2.24 -10.12 -4.82
CA GLU A 20 2.90 -9.67 -3.60
C GLU A 20 4.26 -9.03 -3.86
N ALA A 21 4.93 -9.41 -4.92
CA ALA A 21 6.21 -8.78 -5.28
C ALA A 21 6.05 -7.28 -5.56
N GLU A 22 4.89 -6.85 -6.03
CA GLU A 22 4.62 -5.45 -6.32
C GLU A 22 4.47 -4.60 -5.07
N VAL A 23 4.19 -5.22 -3.91
CA VAL A 23 4.11 -4.50 -2.64
C VAL A 23 5.44 -3.84 -2.31
N ASP A 24 6.56 -4.46 -2.65
CA ASP A 24 7.88 -3.89 -2.42
C ASP A 24 8.16 -2.66 -3.28
N ASP A 25 7.42 -2.50 -4.37
CA ASP A 25 7.55 -1.37 -5.27
C ASP A 25 6.65 -0.19 -4.88
N LEU A 26 5.83 -0.35 -3.85
CA LEU A 26 4.94 0.71 -3.40
C LEU A 26 5.73 1.85 -2.74
N PRO A 27 5.21 3.09 -2.82
CA PRO A 27 5.89 4.23 -2.23
C PRO A 27 6.13 4.06 -0.73
N LYS A 28 7.26 4.57 -0.27
CA LYS A 28 7.66 4.58 1.13
C LYS A 28 8.32 5.93 1.43
N GLY A 29 8.87 6.06 2.64
CA GLY A 29 9.68 7.22 2.96
C GLY A 29 8.90 8.53 3.04
N GLY A 30 7.66 8.48 3.46
CA GLY A 30 6.84 9.69 3.61
C GLY A 30 6.07 10.08 2.35
N LEU A 31 6.16 9.28 1.29
CA LEU A 31 5.41 9.53 0.06
C LEU A 31 3.93 9.21 0.21
N VAL A 32 3.57 8.40 1.20
CA VAL A 32 2.18 8.08 1.54
C VAL A 32 2.01 8.21 3.04
N ALA A 33 0.80 8.49 3.48
CA ALA A 33 0.50 8.62 4.90
C ALA A 33 0.30 7.25 5.55
N GLN A 34 0.48 7.21 6.87
CA GLN A 34 0.18 6.02 7.64
C GLN A 34 -1.29 5.64 7.46
N GLY A 35 -1.55 4.35 7.33
CA GLY A 35 -2.90 3.85 7.10
C GLY A 35 -3.22 3.64 5.63
N SER A 36 -2.31 3.97 4.72
CA SER A 36 -2.47 3.62 3.31
C SER A 36 -2.53 2.11 3.17
N THR A 37 -3.33 1.61 2.23
CA THR A 37 -3.55 0.17 2.08
C THR A 37 -3.18 -0.31 0.69
N ALA A 38 -2.86 -1.58 0.58
CA ALA A 38 -2.61 -2.25 -0.68
C ALA A 38 -3.28 -3.61 -0.67
N CYS A 39 -4.14 -3.87 -1.66
CA CYS A 39 -4.80 -5.15 -1.81
C CYS A 39 -4.11 -5.96 -2.89
N VAL A 40 -3.69 -7.18 -2.56
CA VAL A 40 -3.01 -8.08 -3.50
C VAL A 40 -4.05 -9.02 -4.10
N ILE A 41 -4.27 -8.92 -5.41
CA ILE A 41 -5.30 -9.70 -6.09
C ILE A 41 -4.97 -11.19 -6.08
N ALA A 42 -3.70 -11.54 -6.36
CA ALA A 42 -3.29 -12.94 -6.52
C ALA A 42 -3.48 -13.78 -5.27
N THR A 43 -3.33 -13.18 -4.08
CA THR A 43 -3.37 -13.91 -2.80
C THR A 43 -4.49 -13.45 -1.89
N SER A 44 -5.22 -12.41 -2.27
CA SER A 44 -6.26 -11.78 -1.46
C SER A 44 -5.74 -11.22 -0.12
N ASN A 45 -4.45 -10.98 -0.02
CA ASN A 45 -3.86 -10.36 1.15
C ASN A 45 -4.00 -8.85 1.09
N VAL A 46 -4.08 -8.24 2.26
CA VAL A 46 -4.12 -6.78 2.40
C VAL A 46 -2.94 -6.34 3.23
N TYR A 47 -2.26 -5.30 2.77
CA TYR A 47 -1.15 -4.68 3.48
C TYR A 47 -1.53 -3.27 3.89
N MET A 48 -0.98 -2.83 5.01
CA MET A 48 -1.16 -1.45 5.47
C MET A 48 0.21 -0.83 5.71
N TYR A 49 0.37 0.41 5.29
CA TYR A 49 1.65 1.10 5.45
C TYR A 49 1.83 1.56 6.90
N ASP A 50 2.98 1.21 7.47
CA ASP A 50 3.39 1.67 8.79
C ASP A 50 4.50 2.71 8.62
N GLU A 51 4.17 3.96 8.85
CA GLU A 51 5.09 5.07 8.67
C GLU A 51 6.25 5.03 9.65
N GLU A 52 6.01 4.54 10.88
CA GLU A 52 7.06 4.46 11.89
C GLU A 52 8.17 3.49 11.49
N LYS A 53 7.79 2.37 10.89
CA LYS A 53 8.72 1.35 10.44
C LYS A 53 9.13 1.52 8.99
N ASP A 54 8.44 2.41 8.25
CA ASP A 54 8.65 2.62 6.83
C ASP A 54 8.51 1.32 6.03
N THR A 55 7.50 0.53 6.38
CA THR A 55 7.25 -0.77 5.74
C THR A 55 5.77 -0.98 5.50
N TRP A 56 5.46 -1.86 4.55
CA TRP A 56 4.11 -2.34 4.30
C TRP A 56 3.94 -3.65 5.04
N GLU A 57 3.03 -3.66 6.01
CA GLU A 57 2.79 -4.82 6.87
C GLU A 57 1.54 -5.56 6.44
N ALA A 58 1.58 -6.89 6.41
CA ALA A 58 0.40 -7.70 6.14
C ALA A 58 -0.56 -7.64 7.33
N ILE A 59 -1.84 -7.50 7.01
CA ILE A 59 -2.89 -7.49 8.02
C ILE A 59 -3.34 -8.91 8.34
#